data_18cf1ccbd7ab8ca3f02ed7eaaffe29f3
#
_entry.id   18cf1ccbd7ab8ca3f02ed7eaaffe29f3
#
_cell.length_a   1.000
_cell.length_b   1.000
_cell.length_c   1.000
_cell.angle_alpha   90.00
_cell.angle_beta   90.00
_cell.angle_gamma   90.00
#
_symmetry.space_group_name_H-M   'P 1'
#
loop_
_entity.id
_entity.type
_entity.pdbx_description
1 polymer ?
#
loop_
_entity_poly.entity_id
_entity_poly.type
_entity_poly.pdbx_seq_one_letter_code
_entity_poly.pdbx_strand_id
1 'polypeptide(L)'
;GDDRFVKLGFRTQGGFVGQHDRQTQMPLPDHISARPEDIDALIKGVVDFDQGPGQELDSVLAAAVLAFGFIYIHPFEDGNGRIHRYLIHHVLAQKGFTPRDAVFPISAVIMERIVEYRRVLEDYSRRLLPVVQWTTTQKNNVRVLNDTADFYRFFDATPQVEFLYDCVRKKIEEDLPRET
;
A
#
# COMPACT_ATOMS: atom_id res chain seq x y z
N GLY A 1 -10.77 21.81 21.53
CA GLY A 1 -11.44 20.74 20.80
C GLY A 1 -10.52 20.23 19.73
N ASP A 2 -10.30 18.92 19.71
CA ASP A 2 -9.42 18.25 18.74
C ASP A 2 -10.28 17.97 17.50
N ASP A 3 -10.25 18.90 16.54
CA ASP A 3 -11.03 18.83 15.28
C ASP A 3 -10.35 17.92 14.25
N ARG A 4 -9.90 16.75 14.68
CA ARG A 4 -9.56 15.68 13.76
C ARG A 4 -10.86 15.05 13.24
N PHE A 5 -11.52 15.75 12.32
CA PHE A 5 -12.60 15.16 11.53
C PHE A 5 -11.99 14.08 10.63
N VAL A 6 -12.08 12.83 11.07
CA VAL A 6 -11.87 11.68 10.19
C VAL A 6 -13.00 11.73 9.17
N LYS A 7 -12.73 12.20 7.96
CA LYS A 7 -13.70 12.10 6.87
C LYS A 7 -13.90 10.62 6.59
N LEU A 8 -15.10 10.14 6.81
CA LEU A 8 -15.51 8.79 6.46
C LEU A 8 -15.61 8.70 4.92
N GLY A 9 -15.03 7.65 4.35
CA GLY A 9 -15.07 7.39 2.92
C GLY A 9 -13.75 7.68 2.21
N PHE A 10 -13.72 7.43 0.92
CA PHE A 10 -12.56 7.69 0.08
C PHE A 10 -12.32 9.19 -0.09
N ARG A 11 -11.07 9.56 -0.31
CA ARG A 11 -10.71 10.95 -0.61
C ARG A 11 -11.35 11.41 -1.92
N THR A 12 -11.77 12.64 -1.94
CA THR A 12 -12.39 13.30 -3.10
C THR A 12 -11.44 14.28 -3.81
N GLN A 13 -10.22 14.40 -3.33
CA GLN A 13 -9.18 15.26 -3.90
C GLN A 13 -7.96 14.42 -4.24
N GLY A 14 -7.12 14.94 -5.14
CA GLY A 14 -5.81 14.35 -5.40
C GLY A 14 -5.00 14.24 -4.13
N GLY A 15 -4.01 13.35 -4.13
CA GLY A 15 -3.14 13.12 -2.99
C GLY A 15 -1.75 12.68 -3.41
N PHE A 16 -0.81 12.87 -2.52
CA PHE A 16 0.55 12.39 -2.70
C PHE A 16 1.15 12.00 -1.35
N VAL A 17 2.17 11.17 -1.38
CA VAL A 17 3.07 10.91 -0.26
C VAL A 17 4.39 11.59 -0.58
N GLY A 18 4.96 12.31 0.36
CA GLY A 18 6.19 13.07 0.18
C GLY A 18 6.25 14.26 1.10
N GLN A 19 6.94 15.29 0.68
CA GLN A 19 7.15 16.51 1.45
C GLN A 19 6.66 17.73 0.68
N HIS A 20 6.60 18.86 1.35
CA HIS A 20 6.47 20.16 0.71
C HIS A 20 7.83 20.87 0.74
N ASP A 21 8.16 21.58 -0.33
CA ASP A 21 9.31 22.46 -0.34
C ASP A 21 9.18 23.49 0.77
N ARG A 22 10.25 23.70 1.53
CA ARG A 22 10.22 24.55 2.74
C ARG A 22 9.98 26.03 2.43
N GLN A 23 10.38 26.49 1.26
CA GLN A 23 10.29 27.90 0.88
C GLN A 23 9.04 28.20 0.06
N THR A 24 8.76 27.35 -0.94
CA THR A 24 7.66 27.57 -1.89
C THR A 24 6.37 26.87 -1.48
N GLN A 25 6.42 25.94 -0.54
CA GLN A 25 5.32 25.07 -0.14
C GLN A 25 4.77 24.21 -1.29
N MET A 26 5.53 24.06 -2.37
CA MET A 26 5.19 23.21 -3.51
C MET A 26 5.31 21.73 -3.13
N PRO A 27 4.42 20.86 -3.62
CA PRO A 27 4.53 19.42 -3.42
C PRO A 27 5.84 18.87 -3.99
N LEU A 28 6.49 18.00 -3.22
CA LEU A 28 7.63 17.17 -3.64
C LEU A 28 7.23 15.71 -3.45
N PRO A 29 6.51 15.12 -4.43
CA PRO A 29 5.96 13.79 -4.28
C PRO A 29 7.02 12.71 -4.43
N ASP A 30 7.06 11.78 -3.46
CA ASP A 30 7.69 10.46 -3.57
C ASP A 30 6.74 9.45 -4.23
N HIS A 31 5.42 9.66 -4.04
CA HIS A 31 4.35 8.90 -4.67
C HIS A 31 3.15 9.81 -4.94
N ILE A 32 2.56 9.71 -6.13
CA ILE A 32 1.28 10.35 -6.46
C ILE A 32 0.20 9.27 -6.40
N SER A 33 -0.85 9.52 -5.62
CA SER A 33 -1.97 8.59 -5.43
C SER A 33 -2.89 8.55 -6.66
N ALA A 34 -3.67 7.49 -6.82
CA ALA A 34 -4.65 7.37 -7.89
C ALA A 34 -5.60 8.58 -7.95
N ARG A 35 -6.15 8.89 -9.11
CA ARG A 35 -7.15 9.97 -9.25
C ARG A 35 -8.39 9.66 -8.41
N PRO A 36 -9.04 10.65 -7.79
CA PRO A 36 -10.25 10.41 -6.99
C PRO A 36 -11.36 9.68 -7.75
N GLU A 37 -11.54 10.01 -9.02
CA GLU A 37 -12.55 9.41 -9.88
C GLU A 37 -12.32 7.94 -10.21
N ASP A 38 -11.08 7.44 -10.05
CA ASP A 38 -10.72 6.05 -10.33
C ASP A 38 -10.80 5.15 -9.07
N ILE A 39 -10.85 5.75 -7.87
CA ILE A 39 -10.72 5.01 -6.61
C ILE A 39 -11.75 3.90 -6.48
N ASP A 40 -13.02 4.19 -6.72
CA ASP A 40 -14.10 3.21 -6.57
C ASP A 40 -13.87 1.98 -7.46
N ALA A 41 -13.51 2.20 -8.73
CA ALA A 41 -13.25 1.12 -9.67
C ALA A 41 -11.98 0.33 -9.31
N LEU A 42 -10.92 1.01 -8.86
CA LEU A 42 -9.67 0.37 -8.45
C LEU A 42 -9.86 -0.46 -7.17
N ILE A 43 -10.54 0.07 -6.17
CA ILE A 43 -10.82 -0.68 -4.92
C ILE A 43 -11.77 -1.84 -5.19
N LYS A 44 -12.77 -1.67 -6.08
CA LYS A 44 -13.56 -2.81 -6.54
C LYS A 44 -12.68 -3.89 -7.15
N GLY A 45 -11.71 -3.54 -7.98
CA GLY A 45 -10.74 -4.47 -8.54
C GLY A 45 -9.91 -5.21 -7.50
N VAL A 46 -9.50 -4.52 -6.41
CA VAL A 46 -8.80 -5.16 -5.27
C VAL A 46 -9.70 -6.18 -4.57
N VAL A 47 -10.98 -5.86 -4.37
CA VAL A 47 -11.96 -6.77 -3.76
C VAL A 47 -12.25 -7.96 -4.70
N ASP A 48 -12.46 -7.70 -6.00
CA ASP A 48 -12.70 -8.75 -6.99
C ASP A 48 -11.50 -9.72 -7.10
N PHE A 49 -10.27 -9.20 -7.00
CA PHE A 49 -9.06 -10.01 -6.94
C PHE A 49 -9.05 -10.89 -5.70
N ASP A 50 -9.33 -10.34 -4.52
CA ASP A 50 -9.37 -11.10 -3.26
C ASP A 50 -10.41 -12.22 -3.30
N GLN A 51 -11.60 -11.94 -3.81
CA GLN A 51 -12.71 -12.90 -3.89
C GLN A 51 -12.60 -13.90 -5.05
N GLY A 52 -11.73 -13.66 -6.00
CA GLY A 52 -11.56 -14.45 -7.21
C GLY A 52 -10.12 -15.01 -7.35
N PRO A 53 -9.32 -14.50 -8.30
CA PRO A 53 -8.00 -15.07 -8.61
C PRO A 53 -7.06 -15.16 -7.40
N GLY A 54 -7.15 -14.23 -6.45
CA GLY A 54 -6.35 -14.23 -5.23
C GLY A 54 -6.54 -15.46 -4.36
N GLN A 55 -7.72 -16.11 -4.44
CA GLN A 55 -8.01 -17.30 -3.65
C GLN A 55 -7.16 -18.53 -4.06
N GLU A 56 -6.76 -18.59 -5.32
CA GLU A 56 -5.96 -19.69 -5.88
C GLU A 56 -4.44 -19.49 -5.69
N LEU A 57 -4.02 -18.28 -5.33
CA LEU A 57 -2.61 -17.96 -5.15
C LEU A 57 -2.08 -18.42 -3.78
N ASP A 58 -0.75 -18.58 -3.72
CA ASP A 58 -0.05 -18.70 -2.44
C ASP A 58 -0.41 -17.55 -1.48
N SER A 59 -0.43 -17.84 -0.18
CA SER A 59 -0.90 -16.89 0.84
C SER A 59 -0.08 -15.60 0.89
N VAL A 60 1.25 -15.72 0.78
CA VAL A 60 2.15 -14.57 0.83
C VAL A 60 2.07 -13.77 -0.47
N LEU A 61 1.96 -14.45 -1.60
CA LEU A 61 1.78 -13.83 -2.90
C LEU A 61 0.47 -13.03 -2.95
N ALA A 62 -0.66 -13.64 -2.55
CA ALA A 62 -1.95 -12.96 -2.49
C ALA A 62 -1.92 -11.74 -1.55
N ALA A 63 -1.33 -11.89 -0.36
CA ALA A 63 -1.20 -10.82 0.61
C ALA A 63 -0.38 -9.65 0.07
N ALA A 64 0.74 -9.94 -0.62
CA ALA A 64 1.58 -8.90 -1.22
C ALA A 64 0.84 -8.14 -2.32
N VAL A 65 0.25 -8.86 -3.30
CA VAL A 65 -0.45 -8.21 -4.42
C VAL A 65 -1.59 -7.32 -3.92
N LEU A 66 -2.42 -7.84 -3.01
CA LEU A 66 -3.58 -7.12 -2.49
C LEU A 66 -3.16 -5.90 -1.66
N ALA A 67 -2.26 -6.08 -0.70
CA ALA A 67 -1.88 -5.02 0.20
C ALA A 67 -1.06 -3.91 -0.49
N PHE A 68 -0.11 -4.27 -1.36
CA PHE A 68 0.66 -3.28 -2.11
C PHE A 68 -0.17 -2.59 -3.20
N GLY A 69 -1.09 -3.29 -3.86
CA GLY A 69 -2.06 -2.66 -4.76
C GLY A 69 -2.88 -1.60 -4.03
N PHE A 70 -3.41 -1.92 -2.85
CA PHE A 70 -4.13 -0.97 -2.02
C PHE A 70 -3.29 0.26 -1.63
N ILE A 71 -2.04 0.07 -1.17
CA ILE A 71 -1.22 1.21 -0.72
C ILE A 71 -0.82 2.12 -1.89
N TYR A 72 -0.66 1.60 -3.11
CA TYR A 72 -0.39 2.43 -4.29
C TYR A 72 -1.63 3.24 -4.72
N ILE A 73 -2.83 2.68 -4.64
CA ILE A 73 -4.08 3.43 -4.89
C ILE A 73 -4.22 4.57 -3.88
N HIS A 74 -3.87 4.33 -2.62
CA HIS A 74 -3.91 5.30 -1.52
C HIS A 74 -5.27 5.97 -1.37
N PRO A 75 -6.36 5.20 -1.10
CA PRO A 75 -7.74 5.69 -1.27
C PRO A 75 -8.23 6.63 -0.18
N PHE A 76 -7.62 6.67 1.00
CA PHE A 76 -8.04 7.50 2.12
C PHE A 76 -7.18 8.73 2.32
N GLU A 77 -7.70 9.74 3.03
CA GLU A 77 -6.90 10.92 3.40
C GLU A 77 -5.84 10.58 4.47
N ASP A 78 -6.13 9.62 5.37
CA ASP A 78 -5.20 9.09 6.38
C ASP A 78 -5.45 7.61 6.63
N GLY A 79 -4.47 6.94 7.23
CA GLY A 79 -4.60 5.55 7.67
C GLY A 79 -4.22 4.49 6.63
N ASN A 80 -3.90 4.85 5.39
CA ASN A 80 -3.58 3.88 4.33
C ASN A 80 -2.46 2.91 4.73
N GLY A 81 -1.39 3.38 5.37
CA GLY A 81 -0.30 2.53 5.83
C GLY A 81 -0.71 1.55 6.95
N ARG A 82 -1.66 1.92 7.80
CA ARG A 82 -2.22 1.03 8.84
C ARG A 82 -3.09 -0.05 8.20
N ILE A 83 -3.95 0.34 7.27
CA ILE A 83 -4.83 -0.57 6.54
C ILE A 83 -3.99 -1.52 5.67
N HIS A 84 -2.98 -1.04 4.96
CA HIS A 84 -2.05 -1.87 4.20
C HIS A 84 -1.45 -3.00 5.06
N ARG A 85 -0.90 -2.68 6.22
CA ARG A 85 -0.35 -3.70 7.12
C ARG A 85 -1.42 -4.63 7.67
N TYR A 86 -2.61 -4.12 7.98
CA TYR A 86 -3.76 -4.93 8.38
C TYR A 86 -4.16 -5.93 7.29
N LEU A 87 -4.21 -5.50 6.03
CA LEU A 87 -4.54 -6.35 4.88
C LEU A 87 -3.57 -7.53 4.75
N ILE A 88 -2.26 -7.32 4.98
CA ILE A 88 -1.28 -8.41 4.98
C ILE A 88 -1.67 -9.47 6.03
N HIS A 89 -1.94 -9.05 7.27
CA HIS A 89 -2.36 -9.97 8.34
C HIS A 89 -3.67 -10.67 7.99
N HIS A 90 -4.64 -9.92 7.47
CA HIS A 90 -5.96 -10.42 7.14
C HIS A 90 -5.89 -11.54 6.09
N VAL A 91 -5.19 -11.30 4.99
CA VAL A 91 -5.05 -12.30 3.90
C VAL A 91 -4.29 -13.53 4.36
N LEU A 92 -3.17 -13.36 5.08
CA LEU A 92 -2.42 -14.50 5.63
C LEU A 92 -3.28 -15.37 6.57
N ALA A 93 -4.07 -14.74 7.44
CA ALA A 93 -4.97 -15.45 8.35
C ALA A 93 -6.14 -16.12 7.60
N GLN A 94 -6.78 -15.42 6.66
CA GLN A 94 -7.90 -15.94 5.87
C GLN A 94 -7.48 -17.16 5.05
N LYS A 95 -6.26 -17.17 4.51
CA LYS A 95 -5.70 -18.30 3.75
C LYS A 95 -5.09 -19.40 4.62
N GLY A 96 -5.25 -19.31 5.94
CA GLY A 96 -4.78 -20.35 6.88
C GLY A 96 -3.26 -20.43 7.00
N PHE A 97 -2.53 -19.41 6.59
CA PHE A 97 -1.07 -19.36 6.73
C PHE A 97 -0.65 -19.32 8.21
N THR A 98 -1.44 -18.65 9.04
CA THR A 98 -1.21 -18.58 10.49
C THR A 98 -2.26 -19.40 11.24
N PRO A 99 -1.88 -20.10 12.32
CA PRO A 99 -2.87 -20.75 13.20
C PRO A 99 -3.90 -19.72 13.70
N ARG A 100 -5.16 -20.14 13.87
CA ARG A 100 -6.26 -19.23 14.25
C ARG A 100 -6.02 -18.50 15.56
N ASP A 101 -5.27 -19.11 16.46
CA ASP A 101 -4.98 -18.61 17.81
C ASP A 101 -3.59 -17.97 17.94
N ALA A 102 -2.81 -17.87 16.85
CA ALA A 102 -1.49 -17.29 16.85
C ALA A 102 -1.49 -15.93 16.13
N VAL A 103 -0.98 -14.91 16.80
CA VAL A 103 -0.70 -13.63 16.16
C VAL A 103 0.67 -13.72 15.47
N PHE A 104 0.68 -13.75 14.14
CA PHE A 104 1.91 -13.68 13.38
C PHE A 104 2.30 -12.21 13.20
N PRO A 105 3.29 -11.67 13.94
CA PRO A 105 3.51 -10.22 14.03
C PRO A 105 4.30 -9.67 12.84
N ILE A 106 3.86 -9.96 11.61
CA ILE A 106 4.54 -9.53 10.38
C ILE A 106 4.71 -8.01 10.30
N SER A 107 3.79 -7.23 10.89
CA SER A 107 3.92 -5.77 10.95
C SER A 107 5.13 -5.33 11.75
N ALA A 108 5.52 -6.05 12.80
CA ALA A 108 6.72 -5.75 13.57
C ALA A 108 7.97 -5.95 12.70
N VAL A 109 8.06 -7.09 11.99
CA VAL A 109 9.17 -7.37 11.08
C VAL A 109 9.27 -6.33 9.96
N ILE A 110 8.15 -5.91 9.37
CA ILE A 110 8.12 -4.83 8.37
C ILE A 110 8.67 -3.53 8.97
N MET A 111 8.30 -3.20 10.20
CA MET A 111 8.78 -1.97 10.89
C MET A 111 10.26 -2.04 11.25
N GLU A 112 10.79 -3.21 11.60
CA GLU A 112 12.24 -3.42 11.79
C GLU A 112 13.00 -3.21 10.46
N ARG A 113 12.39 -3.57 9.35
CA ARG A 113 12.95 -3.43 8.00
C ARG A 113 12.41 -2.21 7.25
N ILE A 114 12.14 -1.13 7.97
CA ILE A 114 11.47 0.07 7.42
C ILE A 114 12.21 0.70 6.24
N VAL A 115 13.54 0.63 6.20
CA VAL A 115 14.34 1.15 5.08
C VAL A 115 14.10 0.36 3.80
N GLU A 116 14.10 -0.98 3.90
CA GLU A 116 13.82 -1.87 2.77
C GLU A 116 12.37 -1.74 2.31
N TYR A 117 11.42 -1.69 3.27
CA TYR A 117 10.01 -1.47 2.99
C TYR A 117 9.78 -0.17 2.19
N ARG A 118 10.40 0.94 2.62
CA ARG A 118 10.33 2.20 1.89
C ARG A 118 10.90 2.07 0.48
N ARG A 119 12.06 1.43 0.34
CA ARG A 119 12.68 1.21 -0.96
C ARG A 119 11.74 0.46 -1.92
N VAL A 120 11.10 -0.61 -1.45
CA VAL A 120 10.16 -1.39 -2.27
C VAL A 120 8.96 -0.55 -2.72
N LEU A 121 8.42 0.31 -1.84
CA LEU A 121 7.36 1.26 -2.19
C LEU A 121 7.83 2.32 -3.19
N GLU A 122 9.00 2.91 -2.96
CA GLU A 122 9.55 3.98 -3.77
C GLU A 122 10.00 3.51 -5.16
N ASP A 123 10.52 2.28 -5.29
CA ASP A 123 10.96 1.74 -6.58
C ASP A 123 9.84 1.66 -7.60
N TYR A 124 8.62 1.33 -7.17
CA TYR A 124 7.45 1.40 -8.04
C TYR A 124 7.06 2.86 -8.32
N SER A 125 6.89 3.66 -7.27
CA SER A 125 6.47 5.06 -7.37
C SER A 125 7.41 5.89 -8.24
N ARG A 126 8.71 5.67 -8.14
CA ARG A 126 9.73 6.36 -8.95
C ARG A 126 9.58 6.11 -10.45
N ARG A 127 9.09 4.93 -10.86
CA ARG A 127 8.80 4.62 -12.26
C ARG A 127 7.55 5.32 -12.77
N LEU A 128 6.58 5.61 -11.88
CA LEU A 128 5.35 6.30 -12.23
C LEU A 128 5.52 7.82 -12.33
N LEU A 129 6.31 8.43 -11.47
CA LEU A 129 6.44 9.88 -11.39
C LEU A 129 6.73 10.56 -12.74
N PRO A 130 7.59 10.04 -13.64
CA PRO A 130 7.86 10.67 -14.94
C PRO A 130 6.69 10.62 -15.92
N VAL A 131 5.74 9.68 -15.76
CA VAL A 131 4.63 9.47 -16.69
C VAL A 131 3.29 10.00 -16.16
N VAL A 132 3.22 10.36 -14.90
CA VAL A 132 2.06 11.03 -14.29
C VAL A 132 2.19 12.54 -14.52
N GLN A 133 1.30 13.08 -15.35
CA GLN A 133 1.19 14.52 -15.54
C GLN A 133 0.35 15.13 -14.43
N TRP A 134 0.89 16.09 -13.71
CA TRP A 134 0.20 16.68 -12.57
C TRP A 134 0.48 18.19 -12.43
N THR A 135 -0.35 18.86 -11.67
CA THR A 135 -0.19 20.26 -11.29
C THR A 135 -0.49 20.46 -9.81
N THR A 136 0.05 21.53 -9.25
CA THR A 136 -0.24 21.94 -7.88
C THR A 136 -1.61 22.59 -7.79
N THR A 137 -2.38 22.23 -6.77
CA THR A 137 -3.66 22.89 -6.45
C THR A 137 -3.44 24.14 -5.59
N GLN A 138 -4.49 24.97 -5.43
CA GLN A 138 -4.44 26.14 -4.55
C GLN A 138 -4.17 25.79 -3.06
N LYS A 139 -4.39 24.53 -2.66
CA LYS A 139 -4.10 24.02 -1.32
C LYS A 139 -2.75 23.29 -1.23
N ASN A 140 -1.84 23.56 -2.16
CA ASN A 140 -0.54 22.93 -2.24
C ASN A 140 -0.61 21.37 -2.26
N ASN A 141 -1.64 20.83 -2.89
CA ASN A 141 -1.80 19.41 -3.13
C ASN A 141 -1.60 19.11 -4.63
N VAL A 142 -1.62 17.83 -5.01
CA VAL A 142 -1.43 17.35 -6.38
C VAL A 142 -2.78 17.13 -7.06
N ARG A 143 -2.91 17.57 -8.32
CA ARG A 143 -3.98 17.18 -9.22
C ARG A 143 -3.40 16.52 -10.46
N VAL A 144 -3.75 15.26 -10.70
CA VAL A 144 -3.34 14.49 -11.89
C VAL A 144 -4.15 14.95 -13.09
N LEU A 145 -3.50 15.05 -14.26
CA LEU A 145 -4.06 15.62 -15.49
C LEU A 145 -4.31 14.58 -16.59
N ASN A 146 -3.56 13.48 -16.60
CA ASN A 146 -3.69 12.40 -17.57
C ASN A 146 -4.42 11.19 -16.99
N ASP A 147 -4.83 10.26 -17.85
CA ASP A 147 -5.35 8.98 -17.39
C ASP A 147 -4.23 8.11 -16.84
N THR A 148 -4.39 7.66 -15.59
CA THR A 148 -3.38 6.90 -14.85
C THR A 148 -3.95 5.63 -14.21
N ALA A 149 -5.22 5.29 -14.46
CA ALA A 149 -5.90 4.17 -13.80
C ALA A 149 -5.14 2.84 -13.97
N ASP A 150 -4.60 2.57 -15.16
CA ASP A 150 -3.88 1.33 -15.45
C ASP A 150 -2.56 1.20 -14.70
N PHE A 151 -1.92 2.29 -14.30
CA PHE A 151 -0.72 2.26 -13.47
C PHE A 151 -1.01 1.73 -12.06
N TYR A 152 -2.22 1.87 -11.55
CA TYR A 152 -2.64 1.35 -10.25
C TYR A 152 -3.37 0.01 -10.35
N ARG A 153 -3.82 -0.36 -11.55
CA ARG A 153 -4.48 -1.63 -11.83
C ARG A 153 -3.50 -2.75 -12.12
N PHE A 154 -2.40 -2.42 -12.80
CA PHE A 154 -1.41 -3.38 -13.27
C PHE A 154 -0.01 -2.96 -12.80
N PHE A 155 0.63 -3.78 -12.00
CA PHE A 155 2.01 -3.55 -11.59
C PHE A 155 2.76 -4.89 -11.43
N ASP A 156 4.06 -4.86 -11.65
CA ASP A 156 4.94 -5.98 -11.34
C ASP A 156 5.10 -6.06 -9.82
N ALA A 157 4.48 -7.05 -9.22
CA ALA A 157 4.49 -7.26 -7.78
C ALA A 157 5.71 -8.07 -7.29
N THR A 158 6.62 -8.47 -8.17
CA THR A 158 7.78 -9.33 -7.81
C THR A 158 8.58 -8.77 -6.63
N PRO A 159 9.02 -7.48 -6.64
CA PRO A 159 9.79 -6.94 -5.52
C PRO A 159 9.02 -6.92 -4.20
N GLN A 160 7.70 -6.67 -4.25
CA GLN A 160 6.84 -6.65 -3.08
C GLN A 160 6.63 -8.04 -2.50
N VAL A 161 6.47 -9.02 -3.36
CA VAL A 161 6.34 -10.44 -3.00
C VAL A 161 7.64 -10.94 -2.37
N GLU A 162 8.79 -10.70 -2.99
CA GLU A 162 10.11 -11.07 -2.45
C GLU A 162 10.34 -10.46 -1.07
N PHE A 163 10.05 -9.17 -0.91
CA PHE A 163 10.16 -8.49 0.38
C PHE A 163 9.28 -9.14 1.45
N LEU A 164 8.02 -9.44 1.13
CA LEU A 164 7.09 -10.02 2.08
C LEU A 164 7.48 -11.46 2.44
N TYR A 165 7.93 -12.27 1.46
CA TYR A 165 8.47 -13.60 1.73
C TYR A 165 9.68 -13.54 2.66
N ASP A 166 10.60 -12.61 2.46
CA ASP A 166 11.75 -12.43 3.34
C ASP A 166 11.34 -12.02 4.77
N CYS A 167 10.31 -11.18 4.91
CA CYS A 167 9.77 -10.85 6.23
C CYS A 167 9.16 -12.07 6.92
N VAL A 168 8.38 -12.86 6.18
CA VAL A 168 7.75 -14.08 6.68
C VAL A 168 8.79 -15.13 7.08
N ARG A 169 9.76 -15.38 6.20
CA ARG A 169 10.87 -16.32 6.45
C ARG A 169 11.64 -15.95 7.71
N LYS A 170 12.06 -14.69 7.83
CA LYS A 170 12.76 -14.19 9.02
C LYS A 170 11.98 -14.48 10.30
N LYS A 171 10.67 -14.23 10.28
CA LYS A 171 9.83 -14.46 11.46
C LYS A 171 9.72 -15.95 11.83
N ILE A 172 9.57 -16.82 10.84
CA ILE A 172 9.53 -18.27 11.07
C ILE A 172 10.87 -18.76 11.64
N GLU A 173 12.01 -18.33 11.08
CA GLU A 173 13.34 -18.72 11.53
C GLU A 173 13.66 -18.26 12.97
N GLU A 174 13.12 -17.10 13.37
CA GLU A 174 13.31 -16.54 14.72
C GLU A 174 12.45 -17.23 15.78
N ASP A 175 11.24 -17.68 15.44
CA ASP A 175 10.29 -18.23 16.41
C ASP A 175 10.46 -19.77 16.56
N LEU A 176 10.78 -20.52 15.49
CA LEU A 176 10.97 -21.98 15.56
C LEU A 176 12.09 -22.46 16.51
N PRO A 177 13.23 -21.76 16.70
CA PRO A 177 14.26 -22.18 17.64
C PRO A 177 13.92 -21.98 19.12
N ARG A 178 12.84 -21.28 19.43
CA ARG A 178 12.46 -20.94 20.82
C ARG A 178 11.49 -21.93 21.46
N GLU A 179 10.96 -22.86 20.69
CA GLU A 179 10.01 -23.89 21.16
C GLU A 179 10.65 -25.25 21.39
N THR A 180 11.99 -25.39 21.34
CA THR A 180 12.75 -26.57 21.73
C THR A 180 13.54 -26.30 23.00
#